data_caef0e1dda2b315c2f873b6daef7c7c8
#
_entry.id   caef0e1dda2b315c2f873b6daef7c7c8
#
_cell.length_a   1.000
_cell.length_b   1.000
_cell.length_c   1.000
_cell.angle_alpha   90.00
_cell.angle_beta   90.00
_cell.angle_gamma   90.00
#
_symmetry.space_group_name_H-M   'P 1'
#
loop_
_entity.id
_entity.type
_entity.pdbx_description
1 polymer ?
#
loop_
_entity_poly.entity_id
_entity_poly.type
_entity_poly.pdbx_seq_one_letter_code
_entity_poly.pdbx_strand_id
1 'polypeptide(L)'
;MRIVFMGTLDFAVPCLQALLQQAYDVVGVFTQPDKPKGRGYKMIPPPVKAAAVEAGLPVYQPLSLRKGEEAEQAMQTLHELAPDVIVVVAYGQILPKSVLDLPKYGCINIHGSLLPAYRGAAPMQMCLLNGETETGVTSMQMAEGLDTGDMLVKAALPIGADETFASLHDRLAELGASVLLETLGKLEAGTLQPEPQDDAKSSYAGRITKEMSALHFEQPANTLHNIIRGITGFTTLDGKRLKVYASHVVTTAMPEELPCGAVADAEKLIVKCGDGLGLQLLEVQPEGKKRMKAADFLRGKSIPYGTVLGKVEQK
;
A
#
# COMPACT_ATOMS: atom_id res chain seq x y z
N MET A 1 22.12 -1.12 -20.55
CA MET A 1 20.80 -1.82 -20.63
C MET A 1 19.70 -0.76 -20.76
N ARG A 2 18.87 -0.86 -21.80
CA ARG A 2 17.74 0.06 -22.06
C ARG A 2 16.52 -0.36 -21.24
N ILE A 3 15.98 0.55 -20.46
CA ILE A 3 14.88 0.27 -19.52
C ILE A 3 13.64 1.09 -19.91
N VAL A 4 12.50 0.44 -20.03
CA VAL A 4 11.20 1.08 -19.92
C VAL A 4 10.71 0.92 -18.51
N PHE A 5 10.30 2.02 -17.87
CA PHE A 5 9.75 2.01 -16.53
C PHE A 5 8.21 2.16 -16.57
N MET A 6 7.48 1.24 -15.97
CA MET A 6 6.02 1.27 -15.85
C MET A 6 5.62 1.44 -14.39
N GLY A 7 5.14 2.61 -14.02
CA GLY A 7 4.77 2.91 -12.64
C GLY A 7 3.75 4.04 -12.54
N THR A 8 3.03 4.15 -11.43
CA THR A 8 1.97 5.16 -11.26
C THR A 8 2.03 5.84 -9.90
N LEU A 9 2.02 5.03 -8.84
CA LEU A 9 1.89 5.51 -7.47
C LEU A 9 3.23 5.96 -6.87
N ASP A 10 3.17 6.65 -5.75
CA ASP A 10 4.31 7.14 -4.98
C ASP A 10 5.30 6.04 -4.58
N PHE A 11 4.83 4.83 -4.29
CA PHE A 11 5.67 3.65 -4.05
C PHE A 11 6.69 3.38 -5.18
N ALA A 12 6.38 3.74 -6.41
CA ALA A 12 7.25 3.52 -7.56
C ALA A 12 8.31 4.62 -7.76
N VAL A 13 8.14 5.78 -7.13
CA VAL A 13 9.03 6.94 -7.35
C VAL A 13 10.48 6.67 -6.92
N PRO A 14 10.77 6.11 -5.72
CA PRO A 14 12.15 5.79 -5.33
C PRO A 14 12.83 4.82 -6.30
N CYS A 15 12.11 3.84 -6.86
CA CYS A 15 12.66 2.93 -7.88
C CYS A 15 13.10 3.68 -9.15
N LEU A 16 12.25 4.59 -9.67
CA LEU A 16 12.62 5.41 -10.84
C LEU A 16 13.81 6.30 -10.53
N GLN A 17 13.82 6.97 -9.38
CA GLN A 17 14.93 7.83 -8.96
C GLN A 17 16.24 7.06 -8.80
N ALA A 18 16.19 5.86 -8.24
CA ALA A 18 17.36 5.00 -8.09
C ALA A 18 17.97 4.60 -9.45
N LEU A 19 17.14 4.28 -10.45
CA LEU A 19 17.61 4.01 -11.81
C LEU A 19 18.35 5.21 -12.40
N LEU A 20 17.79 6.42 -12.24
CA LEU A 20 18.40 7.65 -12.75
C LEU A 20 19.70 8.00 -12.04
N GLN A 21 19.75 7.85 -10.72
CA GLN A 21 20.95 8.10 -9.90
C GLN A 21 22.10 7.14 -10.27
N GLN A 22 21.79 5.91 -10.64
CA GLN A 22 22.77 4.91 -11.10
C GLN A 22 23.05 4.99 -12.62
N ALA A 23 22.55 6.06 -13.27
CA ALA A 23 22.75 6.32 -14.70
C ALA A 23 22.29 5.17 -15.65
N TYR A 24 21.26 4.42 -15.24
CA TYR A 24 20.59 3.49 -16.15
C TYR A 24 19.90 4.24 -17.29
N ASP A 25 19.91 3.68 -18.49
CA ASP A 25 19.27 4.23 -19.68
C ASP A 25 17.76 4.03 -19.66
N VAL A 26 17.03 4.89 -18.94
CA VAL A 26 15.56 4.89 -18.91
C VAL A 26 15.03 5.58 -20.15
N VAL A 27 14.64 4.79 -21.15
CA VAL A 27 14.24 5.28 -22.49
C VAL A 27 12.79 5.74 -22.57
N GLY A 28 11.96 5.41 -21.61
CA GLY A 28 10.56 5.84 -21.53
C GLY A 28 9.87 5.42 -20.24
N VAL A 29 8.87 6.20 -19.84
CA VAL A 29 8.07 5.97 -18.63
C VAL A 29 6.60 5.83 -19.00
N PHE A 30 5.98 4.71 -18.62
CA PHE A 30 4.55 4.48 -18.78
C PHE A 30 3.85 4.63 -17.44
N THR A 31 2.76 5.39 -17.40
CA THR A 31 1.98 5.63 -16.19
C THR A 31 0.48 5.69 -16.51
N GLN A 32 -0.36 5.53 -15.49
CA GLN A 32 -1.79 5.75 -15.63
C GLN A 32 -2.08 7.20 -16.04
N PRO A 33 -3.17 7.46 -16.75
CA PRO A 33 -3.61 8.82 -17.07
C PRO A 33 -3.81 9.71 -15.84
N ASP A 34 -3.68 11.00 -16.04
CA ASP A 34 -4.00 12.01 -15.03
C ASP A 34 -5.44 11.84 -14.54
N LYS A 35 -5.67 12.01 -13.24
CA LYS A 35 -7.00 11.84 -12.64
C LYS A 35 -7.46 13.13 -11.96
N PRO A 36 -8.77 13.45 -12.03
CA PRO A 36 -9.31 14.58 -11.30
C PRO A 36 -9.22 14.30 -9.78
N LYS A 37 -8.73 15.27 -9.00
CA LYS A 37 -8.62 15.17 -7.54
C LYS A 37 -9.17 16.41 -6.85
N GLY A 38 -9.80 16.19 -5.69
CA GLY A 38 -10.36 17.26 -4.86
C GLY A 38 -11.67 17.85 -5.36
N ARG A 39 -12.22 18.82 -4.60
CA ARG A 39 -13.54 19.47 -4.90
C ARG A 39 -13.56 20.29 -6.19
N GLY A 40 -12.40 20.65 -6.73
CA GLY A 40 -12.27 21.45 -7.96
C GLY A 40 -11.99 20.63 -9.22
N TYR A 41 -12.03 19.30 -9.18
CA TYR A 41 -11.74 18.40 -10.31
C TYR A 41 -10.44 18.76 -11.06
N LYS A 42 -9.44 19.34 -10.38
CA LYS A 42 -8.15 19.66 -11.00
C LYS A 42 -7.46 18.34 -11.37
N MET A 43 -7.04 18.26 -12.63
CA MET A 43 -6.24 17.13 -13.12
C MET A 43 -4.89 17.13 -12.41
N ILE A 44 -4.58 16.05 -11.74
CA ILE A 44 -3.32 15.87 -11.01
C ILE A 44 -2.55 14.72 -11.66
N PRO A 45 -1.29 14.96 -12.06
CA PRO A 45 -0.45 13.92 -12.62
C PRO A 45 -0.15 12.86 -11.57
N PRO A 46 -0.01 11.59 -11.97
CA PRO A 46 0.53 10.56 -11.09
C PRO A 46 1.92 10.93 -10.57
N PRO A 47 2.31 10.52 -9.35
CA PRO A 47 3.62 10.79 -8.78
C PRO A 47 4.80 10.41 -9.70
N VAL A 48 4.72 9.25 -10.35
CA VAL A 48 5.75 8.80 -11.31
C VAL A 48 5.83 9.72 -12.52
N LYS A 49 4.69 10.20 -13.07
CA LYS A 49 4.71 11.19 -14.16
C LYS A 49 5.42 12.48 -13.74
N ALA A 50 5.11 12.98 -12.55
CA ALA A 50 5.74 14.20 -12.04
C ALA A 50 7.27 14.03 -11.96
N ALA A 51 7.75 12.93 -11.39
CA ALA A 51 9.18 12.63 -11.30
C ALA A 51 9.84 12.43 -12.69
N ALA A 52 9.16 11.75 -13.62
CA ALA A 52 9.68 11.52 -14.97
C ALA A 52 9.81 12.82 -15.77
N VAL A 53 8.81 13.71 -15.71
CA VAL A 53 8.82 15.01 -16.38
C VAL A 53 9.93 15.90 -15.81
N GLU A 54 10.10 15.93 -14.48
CA GLU A 54 11.18 16.66 -13.82
C GLU A 54 12.56 16.18 -14.29
N ALA A 55 12.70 14.87 -14.54
CA ALA A 55 13.92 14.26 -15.06
C ALA A 55 14.07 14.37 -16.58
N GLY A 56 13.13 15.00 -17.29
CA GLY A 56 13.18 15.16 -18.77
C GLY A 56 12.92 13.87 -19.56
N LEU A 57 12.30 12.85 -18.94
CA LEU A 57 12.02 11.57 -19.58
C LEU A 57 10.73 11.61 -20.42
N PRO A 58 10.66 10.86 -21.53
CA PRO A 58 9.41 10.66 -22.28
C PRO A 58 8.37 9.94 -21.42
N VAL A 59 7.13 10.45 -21.39
CA VAL A 59 6.02 9.87 -20.61
C VAL A 59 4.87 9.48 -21.52
N TYR A 60 4.40 8.25 -21.36
CA TYR A 60 3.30 7.66 -22.11
C TYR A 60 2.17 7.24 -21.18
N GLN A 61 0.93 7.58 -21.52
CA GLN A 61 -0.24 7.39 -20.63
C GLN A 61 -1.39 6.66 -21.34
N PRO A 62 -1.19 5.43 -21.87
CA PRO A 62 -2.27 4.70 -22.52
C PRO A 62 -3.37 4.31 -21.52
N LEU A 63 -4.64 4.47 -21.88
CA LEU A 63 -5.78 4.02 -21.09
C LEU A 63 -5.79 2.50 -20.89
N SER A 64 -5.27 1.76 -21.87
CA SER A 64 -5.18 0.31 -21.84
C SER A 64 -3.98 -0.18 -22.67
N LEU A 65 -3.28 -1.21 -22.16
CA LEU A 65 -2.27 -1.96 -22.92
C LEU A 65 -2.85 -3.21 -23.60
N ARG A 66 -4.14 -3.51 -23.41
CA ARG A 66 -4.73 -4.79 -23.84
C ARG A 66 -5.62 -4.69 -25.06
N LYS A 67 -6.25 -3.55 -25.31
CA LYS A 67 -7.26 -3.39 -26.36
C LYS A 67 -7.46 -1.94 -26.78
N GLY A 68 -7.87 -1.76 -28.01
CA GLY A 68 -8.15 -0.45 -28.61
C GLY A 68 -6.92 0.17 -29.24
N GLU A 69 -7.13 1.26 -29.96
CA GLU A 69 -6.10 1.96 -30.73
C GLU A 69 -4.90 2.41 -29.87
N GLU A 70 -5.18 2.86 -28.64
CA GLU A 70 -4.11 3.25 -27.71
C GLU A 70 -3.20 2.07 -27.31
N ALA A 71 -3.73 0.84 -27.25
CA ALA A 71 -2.92 -0.34 -26.99
C ALA A 71 -2.00 -0.66 -28.17
N GLU A 72 -2.47 -0.47 -29.41
CA GLU A 72 -1.66 -0.64 -30.62
C GLU A 72 -0.56 0.41 -30.70
N GLN A 73 -0.89 1.69 -30.44
CA GLN A 73 0.08 2.79 -30.37
C GLN A 73 1.12 2.58 -29.27
N ALA A 74 0.69 2.13 -28.09
CA ALA A 74 1.60 1.82 -26.98
C ALA A 74 2.54 0.67 -27.32
N MET A 75 2.04 -0.35 -28.03
CA MET A 75 2.84 -1.47 -28.49
C MET A 75 3.88 -1.05 -29.53
N GLN A 76 3.47 -0.21 -30.50
CA GLN A 76 4.39 0.38 -31.47
C GLN A 76 5.48 1.19 -30.76
N THR A 77 5.11 2.05 -29.82
CA THR A 77 6.06 2.83 -29.01
C THR A 77 7.05 1.92 -28.26
N LEU A 78 6.59 0.84 -27.66
CA LEU A 78 7.46 -0.12 -26.98
C LEU A 78 8.45 -0.79 -27.94
N HIS A 79 8.03 -1.13 -29.16
CA HIS A 79 8.93 -1.64 -30.21
C HIS A 79 9.99 -0.61 -30.62
N GLU A 80 9.61 0.66 -30.79
CA GLU A 80 10.53 1.76 -31.13
C GLU A 80 11.53 2.04 -30.01
N LEU A 81 11.08 1.98 -28.75
CA LEU A 81 11.94 2.12 -27.57
C LEU A 81 12.91 0.96 -27.41
N ALA A 82 12.58 -0.23 -27.95
CA ALA A 82 13.40 -1.44 -27.93
C ALA A 82 14.05 -1.69 -26.56
N PRO A 83 13.27 -1.87 -25.47
CA PRO A 83 13.83 -2.08 -24.13
C PRO A 83 14.49 -3.47 -24.01
N ASP A 84 15.60 -3.53 -23.28
CA ASP A 84 16.18 -4.79 -22.86
C ASP A 84 15.37 -5.44 -21.72
N VAL A 85 14.79 -4.60 -20.84
CA VAL A 85 13.93 -5.00 -19.73
C VAL A 85 12.84 -3.95 -19.49
N ILE A 86 11.67 -4.39 -19.05
CA ILE A 86 10.61 -3.51 -18.53
C ILE A 86 10.55 -3.68 -17.02
N VAL A 87 10.73 -2.58 -16.28
CA VAL A 87 10.57 -2.54 -14.83
C VAL A 87 9.16 -2.05 -14.48
N VAL A 88 8.43 -2.84 -13.71
CA VAL A 88 7.02 -2.57 -13.34
C VAL A 88 6.92 -2.36 -11.83
N VAL A 89 6.38 -1.22 -11.39
CA VAL A 89 6.19 -0.93 -9.96
C VAL A 89 4.87 -0.20 -9.77
N ALA A 90 3.92 -0.81 -9.11
CA ALA A 90 2.60 -0.22 -8.82
C ALA A 90 1.97 0.50 -10.04
N TYR A 91 2.04 -0.12 -11.22
CA TYR A 91 1.58 0.46 -12.49
C TYR A 91 0.06 0.51 -12.60
N GLY A 92 -0.62 -0.56 -12.15
CA GLY A 92 -2.08 -0.62 -12.09
C GLY A 92 -2.78 -1.01 -13.40
N GLN A 93 -2.06 -1.56 -14.38
CA GLN A 93 -2.63 -2.25 -15.55
C GLN A 93 -2.08 -3.67 -15.66
N ILE A 94 -2.89 -4.56 -16.24
CA ILE A 94 -2.46 -5.91 -16.59
C ILE A 94 -1.68 -5.83 -17.92
N LEU A 95 -0.46 -6.34 -17.93
CA LEU A 95 0.35 -6.45 -19.13
C LEU A 95 -0.08 -7.66 -19.95
N PRO A 96 -0.40 -7.49 -21.25
CA PRO A 96 -0.68 -8.63 -22.13
C PRO A 96 0.61 -9.39 -22.44
N LYS A 97 0.47 -10.63 -22.88
CA LYS A 97 1.59 -11.52 -23.22
C LYS A 97 2.55 -10.87 -24.24
N SER A 98 2.01 -10.13 -25.21
CA SER A 98 2.82 -9.40 -26.22
C SER A 98 3.77 -8.36 -25.61
N VAL A 99 3.42 -7.77 -24.46
CA VAL A 99 4.30 -6.84 -23.73
C VAL A 99 5.25 -7.63 -22.83
N LEU A 100 4.79 -8.71 -22.20
CA LEU A 100 5.63 -9.54 -21.32
C LEU A 100 6.81 -10.18 -22.07
N ASP A 101 6.57 -10.62 -23.29
CA ASP A 101 7.55 -11.33 -24.14
C ASP A 101 8.43 -10.39 -24.99
N LEU A 102 8.15 -9.08 -24.99
CA LEU A 102 8.83 -8.14 -25.89
C LEU A 102 10.30 -7.90 -25.49
N PRO A 103 10.66 -7.61 -24.24
CA PRO A 103 12.03 -7.34 -23.87
C PRO A 103 12.85 -8.63 -23.76
N LYS A 104 14.14 -8.55 -24.11
CA LYS A 104 15.06 -9.69 -23.98
C LYS A 104 15.06 -10.31 -22.58
N TYR A 105 14.99 -9.49 -21.55
CA TYR A 105 14.97 -9.92 -20.15
C TYR A 105 13.57 -9.91 -19.52
N GLY A 106 12.53 -9.77 -20.36
CA GLY A 106 11.14 -9.76 -19.95
C GLY A 106 10.77 -8.57 -19.06
N CYS A 107 9.73 -8.74 -18.27
CA CYS A 107 9.21 -7.72 -17.36
C CYS A 107 9.50 -8.11 -15.90
N ILE A 108 10.09 -7.21 -15.14
CA ILE A 108 10.42 -7.41 -13.71
C ILE A 108 9.50 -6.52 -12.88
N ASN A 109 8.73 -7.11 -11.96
CA ASN A 109 7.89 -6.39 -11.01
C ASN A 109 8.55 -6.28 -9.64
N ILE A 110 8.41 -5.12 -9.01
CA ILE A 110 8.77 -4.90 -7.60
C ILE A 110 7.49 -4.99 -6.77
N HIS A 111 7.35 -6.09 -6.05
CA HIS A 111 6.15 -6.42 -5.28
C HIS A 111 6.37 -6.18 -3.78
N GLY A 112 5.44 -5.48 -3.13
CA GLY A 112 5.53 -5.06 -1.74
C GLY A 112 5.17 -6.14 -0.72
N SER A 113 5.67 -7.36 -0.90
CA SER A 113 5.61 -8.45 0.07
C SER A 113 6.77 -9.43 -0.09
N LEU A 114 6.91 -10.33 0.87
CA LEU A 114 7.77 -11.53 0.76
C LEU A 114 6.98 -12.64 0.05
N LEU A 115 7.03 -12.65 -1.30
CA LEU A 115 6.39 -13.70 -2.09
C LEU A 115 6.89 -15.11 -1.69
N PRO A 116 6.04 -16.14 -1.74
CA PRO A 116 4.70 -16.19 -2.36
C PRO A 116 3.56 -15.66 -1.48
N ALA A 117 3.82 -15.15 -0.28
CA ALA A 117 2.78 -14.58 0.57
C ALA A 117 2.30 -13.20 0.04
N TYR A 118 0.99 -12.94 0.20
CA TYR A 118 0.38 -11.66 -0.14
C TYR A 118 0.46 -11.29 -1.63
N ARG A 119 0.23 -12.24 -2.56
CA ARG A 119 -0.01 -11.93 -3.97
C ARG A 119 -1.23 -11.01 -4.10
N GLY A 120 -1.22 -10.02 -5.00
CA GLY A 120 -2.40 -9.21 -5.30
C GLY A 120 -2.26 -7.73 -4.99
N ALA A 121 -3.41 -7.06 -4.77
CA ALA A 121 -3.52 -5.61 -4.90
C ALA A 121 -3.08 -4.80 -3.67
N ALA A 122 -3.09 -5.39 -2.45
CA ALA A 122 -2.87 -4.64 -1.21
C ALA A 122 -1.98 -5.40 -0.21
N PRO A 123 -0.78 -5.88 -0.62
CA PRO A 123 0.08 -6.72 0.22
C PRO A 123 0.48 -6.02 1.53
N MET A 124 0.88 -4.76 1.48
CA MET A 124 1.35 -3.99 2.63
C MET A 124 0.24 -3.76 3.68
N GLN A 125 -0.98 -3.45 3.21
CA GLN A 125 -2.12 -3.28 4.13
C GLN A 125 -2.52 -4.61 4.76
N MET A 126 -2.57 -5.69 3.96
CA MET A 126 -2.99 -7.00 4.44
C MET A 126 -2.01 -7.59 5.46
N CYS A 127 -0.69 -7.40 5.31
CA CYS A 127 0.26 -7.84 6.33
C CYS A 127 0.06 -7.10 7.66
N LEU A 128 -0.24 -5.79 7.64
CA LEU A 128 -0.59 -5.04 8.86
C LEU A 128 -1.90 -5.51 9.48
N LEU A 129 -2.94 -5.73 8.67
CA LEU A 129 -4.24 -6.25 9.14
C LEU A 129 -4.10 -7.62 9.81
N ASN A 130 -3.24 -8.47 9.28
CA ASN A 130 -2.96 -9.80 9.82
C ASN A 130 -2.02 -9.78 11.04
N GLY A 131 -1.48 -8.61 11.41
CA GLY A 131 -0.60 -8.47 12.57
C GLY A 131 0.79 -9.05 12.37
N GLU A 132 1.27 -9.11 11.13
CA GLU A 132 2.63 -9.54 10.85
C GLU A 132 3.67 -8.67 11.55
N THR A 133 4.76 -9.27 11.97
CA THR A 133 5.90 -8.58 12.62
C THR A 133 7.07 -8.35 11.66
N GLU A 134 7.00 -8.92 10.46
CA GLU A 134 7.97 -8.79 9.38
C GLU A 134 7.24 -8.73 8.04
N THR A 135 7.80 -7.99 7.11
CA THR A 135 7.39 -7.95 5.70
C THR A 135 8.61 -7.65 4.84
N GLY A 136 8.41 -7.36 3.56
CA GLY A 136 9.52 -7.04 2.68
C GLY A 136 9.10 -6.72 1.27
N VAL A 137 10.06 -6.78 0.38
CA VAL A 137 9.89 -6.58 -1.06
C VAL A 137 10.50 -7.75 -1.80
N THR A 138 9.81 -8.18 -2.84
CA THR A 138 10.30 -9.20 -3.78
C THR A 138 10.33 -8.61 -5.18
N SER A 139 11.48 -8.67 -5.86
CA SER A 139 11.47 -8.55 -7.32
C SER A 139 11.11 -9.91 -7.91
N MET A 140 10.27 -9.92 -8.95
CA MET A 140 9.86 -11.15 -9.61
C MET A 140 9.79 -10.96 -11.13
N GLN A 141 10.03 -12.05 -11.86
CA GLN A 141 9.74 -12.14 -13.29
C GLN A 141 8.22 -12.15 -13.47
N MET A 142 7.68 -11.27 -14.29
CA MET A 142 6.24 -11.27 -14.53
C MET A 142 5.81 -12.41 -15.46
N ALA A 143 4.67 -13.01 -15.14
CA ALA A 143 3.99 -14.04 -15.93
C ALA A 143 2.52 -13.63 -16.14
N GLU A 144 1.76 -14.45 -16.88
CA GLU A 144 0.34 -14.17 -17.15
C GLU A 144 -0.54 -14.23 -15.86
N GLY A 145 -0.10 -14.98 -14.84
CA GLY A 145 -0.78 -15.07 -13.54
C GLY A 145 -0.54 -13.84 -12.66
N LEU A 146 -1.45 -13.59 -11.72
CA LEU A 146 -1.32 -12.49 -10.78
C LEU A 146 -0.22 -12.78 -9.75
N ASP A 147 0.91 -12.11 -9.86
CA ASP A 147 2.08 -12.20 -8.97
C ASP A 147 2.60 -13.64 -8.76
N THR A 148 2.53 -14.48 -9.81
CA THR A 148 2.90 -15.91 -9.78
C THR A 148 4.24 -16.24 -10.40
N GLY A 149 4.91 -15.27 -11.01
CA GLY A 149 6.19 -15.50 -11.67
C GLY A 149 7.34 -15.77 -10.69
N ASP A 150 8.47 -16.20 -11.21
CA ASP A 150 9.63 -16.57 -10.41
C ASP A 150 10.17 -15.38 -9.61
N MET A 151 10.49 -15.64 -8.35
CA MET A 151 11.13 -14.66 -7.46
C MET A 151 12.60 -14.50 -7.83
N LEU A 152 13.11 -13.27 -7.82
CA LEU A 152 14.48 -12.96 -8.24
C LEU A 152 15.35 -12.54 -7.05
N VAL A 153 14.95 -11.48 -6.35
CA VAL A 153 15.62 -10.99 -5.14
C VAL A 153 14.56 -10.66 -4.10
N LYS A 154 14.82 -10.99 -2.83
CA LYS A 154 13.96 -10.65 -1.70
C LYS A 154 14.75 -9.94 -0.62
N ALA A 155 14.12 -8.94 -0.01
CA ALA A 155 14.64 -8.30 1.19
C ALA A 155 13.52 -8.08 2.20
N ALA A 156 13.82 -8.41 3.46
CA ALA A 156 12.86 -8.30 4.56
C ALA A 156 13.15 -7.09 5.45
N LEU A 157 12.13 -6.61 6.15
CA LEU A 157 12.27 -5.64 7.23
C LEU A 157 11.24 -5.90 8.34
N PRO A 158 11.57 -5.58 9.59
CA PRO A 158 10.64 -5.72 10.71
C PRO A 158 9.56 -4.63 10.66
N ILE A 159 8.37 -4.99 11.17
CA ILE A 159 7.24 -4.07 11.35
C ILE A 159 7.18 -3.68 12.83
N GLY A 160 7.20 -2.39 13.13
CA GLY A 160 7.03 -1.89 14.49
C GLY A 160 5.60 -2.12 15.03
N ALA A 161 5.46 -2.29 16.35
CA ALA A 161 4.17 -2.59 16.96
C ALA A 161 3.08 -1.55 16.65
N ASP A 162 3.43 -0.26 16.67
CA ASP A 162 2.52 0.86 16.37
C ASP A 162 2.76 1.44 14.97
N GLU A 163 3.55 0.75 14.12
CA GLU A 163 3.88 1.24 12.77
C GLU A 163 2.64 1.30 11.88
N THR A 164 2.45 2.43 11.24
CA THR A 164 1.31 2.68 10.35
C THR A 164 1.63 2.29 8.90
N PHE A 165 0.59 2.10 8.08
CA PHE A 165 0.76 1.89 6.64
C PHE A 165 1.61 3.00 5.98
N ALA A 166 1.44 4.25 6.38
CA ALA A 166 2.19 5.36 5.77
C ALA A 166 3.70 5.21 6.00
N SER A 167 4.14 4.95 7.24
CA SER A 167 5.57 4.78 7.54
C SER A 167 6.14 3.49 6.94
N LEU A 168 5.38 2.40 6.99
CA LEU A 168 5.79 1.12 6.39
C LEU A 168 5.92 1.23 4.86
N HIS A 169 4.97 1.90 4.22
CA HIS A 169 4.98 2.16 2.78
C HIS A 169 6.27 2.87 2.34
N ASP A 170 6.66 3.94 3.04
CA ASP A 170 7.85 4.71 2.68
C ASP A 170 9.13 3.86 2.83
N ARG A 171 9.25 3.09 3.92
CA ARG A 171 10.36 2.17 4.13
C ARG A 171 10.43 1.06 3.08
N LEU A 172 9.28 0.50 2.71
CA LEU A 172 9.20 -0.52 1.65
C LEU A 172 9.49 0.06 0.26
N ALA A 173 9.14 1.31 -0.01
CA ALA A 173 9.47 1.97 -1.27
C ALA A 173 10.99 2.16 -1.44
N GLU A 174 11.69 2.56 -0.38
CA GLU A 174 13.17 2.65 -0.37
C GLU A 174 13.82 1.26 -0.49
N LEU A 175 13.29 0.26 0.23
CA LEU A 175 13.75 -1.12 0.13
C LEU A 175 13.53 -1.66 -1.30
N GLY A 176 12.40 -1.32 -1.94
CA GLY A 176 12.08 -1.67 -3.31
C GLY A 176 13.10 -1.14 -4.32
N ALA A 177 13.56 0.10 -4.12
CA ALA A 177 14.62 0.68 -4.94
C ALA A 177 15.94 -0.11 -4.80
N SER A 178 16.31 -0.49 -3.57
CA SER A 178 17.51 -1.29 -3.32
C SER A 178 17.42 -2.69 -3.95
N VAL A 179 16.26 -3.35 -3.79
CA VAL A 179 15.99 -4.67 -4.40
C VAL A 179 16.03 -4.60 -5.93
N LEU A 180 15.49 -3.52 -6.53
CA LEU A 180 15.54 -3.30 -7.97
C LEU A 180 16.98 -3.21 -8.47
N LEU A 181 17.81 -2.37 -7.84
CA LEU A 181 19.21 -2.20 -8.25
C LEU A 181 20.02 -3.48 -8.10
N GLU A 182 19.82 -4.24 -7.01
CA GLU A 182 20.43 -5.55 -6.83
C GLU A 182 20.02 -6.53 -7.94
N THR A 183 18.71 -6.55 -8.27
CA THR A 183 18.17 -7.41 -9.32
C THR A 183 18.79 -7.10 -10.67
N LEU A 184 18.86 -5.82 -11.06
CA LEU A 184 19.44 -5.41 -12.33
C LEU A 184 20.95 -5.66 -12.38
N GLY A 185 21.67 -5.43 -11.28
CA GLY A 185 23.09 -5.74 -11.19
C GLY A 185 23.39 -7.23 -11.37
N LYS A 186 22.61 -8.10 -10.73
CA LYS A 186 22.71 -9.56 -10.91
C LYS A 186 22.32 -10.00 -12.33
N LEU A 187 21.32 -9.35 -12.92
CA LEU A 187 20.91 -9.62 -14.30
C LEU A 187 22.02 -9.29 -15.29
N GLU A 188 22.66 -8.13 -15.17
CA GLU A 188 23.77 -7.70 -16.03
C GLU A 188 25.00 -8.59 -15.84
N ALA A 189 25.28 -9.03 -14.61
CA ALA A 189 26.38 -9.95 -14.30
C ALA A 189 26.09 -11.41 -14.74
N GLY A 190 24.86 -11.73 -15.17
CA GLY A 190 24.44 -13.10 -15.48
C GLY A 190 24.43 -14.05 -14.28
N THR A 191 24.28 -13.50 -13.07
CA THR A 191 24.29 -14.26 -11.80
C THR A 191 22.93 -14.36 -11.16
N LEU A 192 21.88 -13.80 -11.78
CA LEU A 192 20.52 -13.87 -11.29
C LEU A 192 20.01 -15.32 -11.35
N GLN A 193 19.46 -15.80 -10.25
CA GLN A 193 18.90 -17.13 -10.14
C GLN A 193 17.42 -17.04 -9.80
N PRO A 194 16.52 -17.22 -10.78
CA PRO A 194 15.07 -17.25 -10.52
C PRO A 194 14.69 -18.45 -9.64
N GLU A 195 13.82 -18.20 -8.66
CA GLU A 195 13.26 -19.19 -7.75
C GLU A 195 11.76 -19.34 -8.01
N PRO A 196 11.26 -20.50 -8.48
CA PRO A 196 9.83 -20.73 -8.64
C PRO A 196 9.08 -20.57 -7.31
N GLN A 197 7.87 -20.00 -7.37
CA GLN A 197 7.04 -19.86 -6.18
C GLN A 197 6.37 -21.18 -5.82
N ASP A 198 6.37 -21.53 -4.53
CA ASP A 198 5.59 -22.63 -3.97
C ASP A 198 4.14 -22.16 -3.73
N ASP A 199 3.19 -22.62 -4.56
CA ASP A 199 1.79 -22.24 -4.46
C ASP A 199 1.14 -22.66 -3.14
N ALA A 200 1.63 -23.73 -2.49
CA ALA A 200 1.13 -24.16 -1.19
C ALA A 200 1.42 -23.15 -0.05
N LYS A 201 2.41 -22.28 -0.24
CA LYS A 201 2.78 -21.20 0.69
C LYS A 201 2.20 -19.84 0.30
N SER A 202 1.43 -19.80 -0.80
CA SER A 202 0.88 -18.53 -1.28
C SER A 202 -0.31 -18.07 -0.44
N SER A 203 -0.45 -16.75 -0.33
CA SER A 203 -1.66 -16.10 0.18
C SER A 203 -2.06 -14.94 -0.72
N TYR A 204 -3.34 -14.54 -0.66
CA TYR A 204 -3.88 -13.49 -1.51
C TYR A 204 -4.21 -12.22 -0.72
N ALA A 205 -3.68 -11.10 -1.18
CA ALA A 205 -3.95 -9.76 -0.66
C ALA A 205 -4.97 -9.03 -1.56
N GLY A 206 -6.25 -9.20 -1.26
CA GLY A 206 -7.36 -8.58 -2.00
C GLY A 206 -7.36 -7.06 -1.89
N ARG A 207 -8.24 -6.43 -2.67
CA ARG A 207 -8.45 -4.98 -2.57
C ARG A 207 -9.07 -4.63 -1.21
N ILE A 208 -8.59 -3.54 -0.61
CA ILE A 208 -9.18 -3.01 0.62
C ILE A 208 -10.55 -2.43 0.31
N THR A 209 -11.56 -2.87 1.08
CA THR A 209 -12.91 -2.36 1.00
C THR A 209 -13.21 -1.41 2.17
N LYS A 210 -14.26 -0.60 2.03
CA LYS A 210 -14.66 0.36 3.07
C LYS A 210 -15.13 -0.33 4.35
N GLU A 211 -15.76 -1.48 4.20
CA GLU A 211 -16.30 -2.28 5.30
C GLU A 211 -15.19 -2.79 6.23
N MET A 212 -14.02 -3.13 5.68
CA MET A 212 -12.85 -3.57 6.45
C MET A 212 -12.34 -2.51 7.43
N SER A 213 -12.68 -1.24 7.21
CA SER A 213 -12.27 -0.12 8.09
C SER A 213 -13.21 0.10 9.28
N ALA A 214 -14.33 -0.62 9.38
CA ALA A 214 -15.27 -0.47 10.50
C ALA A 214 -14.68 -1.08 11.78
N LEU A 215 -14.70 -0.31 12.87
CA LEU A 215 -14.22 -0.76 14.18
C LEU A 215 -15.39 -1.37 14.96
N HIS A 216 -15.39 -2.69 15.05
CA HIS A 216 -16.34 -3.47 15.86
C HIS A 216 -15.67 -3.84 17.17
N PHE A 217 -15.98 -3.11 18.24
CA PHE A 217 -15.28 -3.21 19.53
C PHE A 217 -15.46 -4.55 20.26
N GLU A 218 -16.31 -5.42 19.76
CA GLU A 218 -16.41 -6.82 20.19
C GLU A 218 -15.17 -7.65 19.76
N GLN A 219 -14.37 -7.14 18.85
CA GLN A 219 -13.11 -7.73 18.42
C GLN A 219 -11.99 -7.43 19.44
N PRO A 220 -10.90 -8.24 19.42
CA PRO A 220 -9.71 -7.99 20.24
C PRO A 220 -9.05 -6.64 19.96
N ALA A 221 -8.43 -6.03 20.95
CA ALA A 221 -7.76 -4.73 20.84
C ALA A 221 -6.67 -4.73 19.76
N ASN A 222 -5.87 -5.80 19.65
CA ASN A 222 -4.85 -5.93 18.62
C ASN A 222 -5.43 -5.95 17.20
N THR A 223 -6.57 -6.62 17.00
CA THR A 223 -7.25 -6.64 15.69
C THR A 223 -7.69 -5.24 15.28
N LEU A 224 -8.30 -4.50 16.19
CA LEU A 224 -8.74 -3.13 15.93
C LEU A 224 -7.56 -2.17 15.70
N HIS A 225 -6.48 -2.34 16.48
CA HIS A 225 -5.24 -1.60 16.27
C HIS A 225 -4.65 -1.85 14.88
N ASN A 226 -4.63 -3.11 14.43
CA ASN A 226 -4.16 -3.48 13.08
C ASN A 226 -5.02 -2.86 11.97
N ILE A 227 -6.34 -2.80 12.13
CA ILE A 227 -7.24 -2.09 11.21
C ILE A 227 -6.87 -0.61 11.14
N ILE A 228 -6.68 0.04 12.29
CA ILE A 228 -6.36 1.46 12.35
C ILE A 228 -5.02 1.76 11.68
N ARG A 229 -3.96 1.04 12.05
CA ARG A 229 -2.62 1.28 11.52
C ARG A 229 -2.46 0.88 10.05
N GLY A 230 -3.23 -0.14 9.59
CA GLY A 230 -3.15 -0.66 8.21
C GLY A 230 -3.99 0.11 7.19
N ILE A 231 -5.21 0.53 7.55
CA ILE A 231 -6.17 1.07 6.57
C ILE A 231 -6.98 2.28 7.06
N THR A 232 -6.68 2.82 8.23
CA THR A 232 -7.47 3.86 8.92
C THR A 232 -8.85 3.37 9.33
N GLY A 233 -9.09 3.22 10.61
CA GLY A 233 -10.37 2.77 11.15
C GLY A 233 -11.44 3.86 11.19
N PHE A 234 -12.69 3.47 11.32
CA PHE A 234 -13.75 4.39 11.70
C PHE A 234 -14.77 3.74 12.64
N THR A 235 -15.36 4.57 13.46
CA THR A 235 -16.49 4.24 14.35
C THR A 235 -17.52 5.36 14.30
N THR A 236 -18.53 5.31 15.17
CA THR A 236 -19.48 6.39 15.40
C THR A 236 -19.42 6.90 16.83
N LEU A 237 -19.63 8.19 17.02
CA LEU A 237 -19.81 8.87 18.30
C LEU A 237 -21.02 9.81 18.17
N ASP A 238 -22.05 9.63 19.00
CA ASP A 238 -23.31 10.37 18.91
C ASP A 238 -23.91 10.33 17.49
N GLY A 239 -23.97 9.16 16.89
CA GLY A 239 -24.48 8.95 15.54
C GLY A 239 -23.63 9.54 14.39
N LYS A 240 -22.51 10.25 14.70
CA LYS A 240 -21.63 10.86 13.70
C LYS A 240 -20.37 10.04 13.51
N ARG A 241 -19.85 10.03 12.28
CA ARG A 241 -18.64 9.28 11.94
C ARG A 241 -17.40 9.87 12.62
N LEU A 242 -16.63 9.02 13.27
CA LEU A 242 -15.33 9.31 13.84
C LEU A 242 -14.29 8.42 13.17
N LYS A 243 -13.37 8.99 12.38
CA LYS A 243 -12.22 8.25 11.85
C LYS A 243 -11.12 8.21 12.89
N VAL A 244 -10.38 7.09 12.93
CA VAL A 244 -9.26 6.86 13.82
C VAL A 244 -8.01 6.56 12.99
N TYR A 245 -6.97 7.36 13.15
CA TYR A 245 -5.73 7.30 12.36
C TYR A 245 -4.56 6.68 13.11
N ALA A 246 -4.59 6.75 14.44
CA ALA A 246 -3.58 6.15 15.28
C ALA A 246 -4.19 5.69 16.60
N SER A 247 -3.70 4.58 17.10
CA SER A 247 -4.12 3.98 18.36
C SER A 247 -2.95 3.26 19.03
N HIS A 248 -3.12 2.88 20.28
CA HIS A 248 -2.20 2.07 21.04
C HIS A 248 -2.98 1.05 21.88
N VAL A 249 -2.49 -0.19 21.95
CA VAL A 249 -3.13 -1.24 22.76
C VAL A 249 -2.70 -1.09 24.21
N VAL A 250 -3.69 -0.96 25.09
CA VAL A 250 -3.49 -0.89 26.54
C VAL A 250 -3.68 -2.30 27.10
N THR A 251 -2.61 -2.90 27.58
CA THR A 251 -2.59 -4.28 28.07
C THR A 251 -3.17 -4.49 29.47
N THR A 252 -3.50 -3.41 30.17
CA THR A 252 -4.23 -3.49 31.45
C THR A 252 -5.69 -3.84 31.19
N ALA A 253 -6.23 -4.78 31.96
CA ALA A 253 -7.63 -5.15 31.83
C ALA A 253 -8.56 -3.97 32.16
N MET A 254 -9.59 -3.80 31.33
CA MET A 254 -10.63 -2.79 31.53
C MET A 254 -11.72 -3.33 32.49
N PRO A 255 -12.44 -2.42 33.17
CA PRO A 255 -13.52 -2.80 34.10
C PRO A 255 -14.52 -3.77 33.44
N GLU A 256 -14.85 -4.87 34.18
CA GLU A 256 -15.69 -5.94 33.61
C GLU A 256 -17.14 -5.46 33.35
N GLU A 257 -17.65 -4.53 34.12
CA GLU A 257 -19.00 -3.98 34.04
C GLU A 257 -19.21 -3.11 32.78
N LEU A 258 -18.13 -2.63 32.13
CA LEU A 258 -18.25 -1.85 30.92
C LEU A 258 -18.53 -2.77 29.69
N PRO A 259 -19.47 -2.42 28.82
CA PRO A 259 -19.66 -3.12 27.58
C PRO A 259 -18.50 -2.82 26.59
N CYS A 260 -18.29 -3.68 25.59
CA CYS A 260 -17.37 -3.40 24.50
C CYS A 260 -17.76 -2.10 23.78
N GLY A 261 -16.77 -1.31 23.41
CA GLY A 261 -16.97 0.02 22.84
C GLY A 261 -17.15 1.14 23.86
N ALA A 262 -17.27 0.83 25.15
CA ALA A 262 -17.37 1.85 26.17
C ALA A 262 -16.03 2.53 26.47
N VAL A 263 -16.07 3.84 26.67
CA VAL A 263 -14.92 4.64 27.12
C VAL A 263 -14.61 4.29 28.57
N ALA A 264 -13.46 3.68 28.80
CA ALA A 264 -12.95 3.27 30.08
C ALA A 264 -12.02 4.32 30.73
N ASP A 265 -11.46 5.23 29.93
CA ASP A 265 -10.70 6.39 30.39
C ASP A 265 -11.06 7.59 29.51
N ALA A 266 -11.75 8.56 30.10
CA ALA A 266 -12.26 9.74 29.39
C ALA A 266 -11.15 10.76 29.08
N GLU A 267 -10.06 10.80 29.85
CA GLU A 267 -8.95 11.73 29.68
C GLU A 267 -8.02 11.28 28.56
N LYS A 268 -7.83 9.97 28.42
CA LYS A 268 -6.95 9.34 27.42
C LYS A 268 -7.69 8.78 26.22
N LEU A 269 -9.02 8.80 26.22
CA LEU A 269 -9.87 8.18 25.19
C LEU A 269 -9.52 6.69 24.99
N ILE A 270 -9.52 5.92 26.09
CA ILE A 270 -9.33 4.48 26.06
C ILE A 270 -10.70 3.81 25.97
N VAL A 271 -10.86 2.91 25.02
CA VAL A 271 -12.11 2.20 24.71
C VAL A 271 -11.92 0.71 25.00
N LYS A 272 -12.86 0.08 25.73
CA LYS A 272 -12.84 -1.35 26.01
C LYS A 272 -13.11 -2.18 24.77
N CYS A 273 -12.30 -3.22 24.57
CA CYS A 273 -12.40 -4.17 23.46
C CYS A 273 -12.91 -5.55 23.94
N GLY A 274 -13.18 -6.46 22.97
CA GLY A 274 -13.80 -7.75 23.22
C GLY A 274 -12.94 -8.74 24.01
N ASP A 275 -11.63 -8.58 24.01
CA ASP A 275 -10.67 -9.35 24.81
C ASP A 275 -10.48 -8.79 26.22
N GLY A 276 -11.25 -7.80 26.62
CA GLY A 276 -11.15 -7.13 27.91
C GLY A 276 -10.00 -6.13 28.03
N LEU A 277 -9.21 -5.94 26.98
CA LEU A 277 -8.15 -4.95 26.91
C LEU A 277 -8.68 -3.58 26.47
N GLY A 278 -7.83 -2.55 26.56
CA GLY A 278 -8.15 -1.20 26.12
C GLY A 278 -7.50 -0.86 24.76
N LEU A 279 -8.18 -0.04 23.99
CA LEU A 279 -7.63 0.60 22.79
C LEU A 279 -7.63 2.11 23.01
N GLN A 280 -6.45 2.69 23.18
CA GLN A 280 -6.28 4.14 23.27
C GLN A 280 -6.32 4.73 21.86
N LEU A 281 -7.25 5.65 21.62
CA LEU A 281 -7.33 6.40 20.37
C LEU A 281 -6.43 7.63 20.47
N LEU A 282 -5.42 7.74 19.58
CA LEU A 282 -4.39 8.78 19.66
C LEU A 282 -4.65 9.93 18.68
N GLU A 283 -5.11 9.62 17.48
CA GLU A 283 -5.44 10.61 16.45
C GLU A 283 -6.79 10.29 15.81
N VAL A 284 -7.63 11.30 15.76
CA VAL A 284 -9.03 11.16 15.31
C VAL A 284 -9.41 12.26 14.32
N GLN A 285 -10.45 12.00 13.55
CA GLN A 285 -11.09 13.00 12.70
C GLN A 285 -12.61 12.90 12.84
N PRO A 286 -13.24 13.81 13.60
CA PRO A 286 -14.69 13.93 13.63
C PRO A 286 -15.23 14.34 12.26
N GLU A 287 -16.48 13.97 11.99
CA GLU A 287 -17.15 14.34 10.76
C GLU A 287 -17.16 15.86 10.54
N GLY A 288 -16.79 16.28 9.33
CA GLY A 288 -16.71 17.69 8.96
C GLY A 288 -15.55 18.48 9.58
N LYS A 289 -14.65 17.84 10.36
CA LYS A 289 -13.49 18.46 10.99
C LYS A 289 -12.17 17.99 10.36
N LYS A 290 -11.07 18.63 10.73
CA LYS A 290 -9.71 18.19 10.38
C LYS A 290 -9.26 17.06 11.31
N ARG A 291 -8.29 16.25 10.86
CA ARG A 291 -7.54 15.29 11.68
C ARG A 291 -6.83 16.03 12.81
N MET A 292 -6.88 15.49 14.03
CA MET A 292 -6.30 16.09 15.22
C MET A 292 -5.92 15.02 16.25
N LYS A 293 -5.06 15.36 17.22
CA LYS A 293 -4.77 14.50 18.35
C LYS A 293 -6.03 14.32 19.20
N ALA A 294 -6.19 13.13 19.79
CA ALA A 294 -7.34 12.86 20.68
C ALA A 294 -7.40 13.82 21.88
N ALA A 295 -6.26 14.23 22.43
CA ALA A 295 -6.20 15.23 23.48
C ALA A 295 -6.78 16.60 23.08
N ASP A 296 -6.56 17.02 21.81
CA ASP A 296 -7.13 18.27 21.30
C ASP A 296 -8.64 18.15 21.07
N PHE A 297 -9.07 16.98 20.61
CA PHE A 297 -10.48 16.66 20.45
C PHE A 297 -11.22 16.71 21.79
N LEU A 298 -10.66 16.10 22.84
CA LEU A 298 -11.24 16.05 24.19
C LEU A 298 -11.33 17.43 24.86
N ARG A 299 -10.42 18.37 24.56
CA ARG A 299 -10.55 19.76 25.04
C ARG A 299 -11.78 20.48 24.50
N GLY A 300 -12.21 20.13 23.30
CA GLY A 300 -13.38 20.71 22.65
C GLY A 300 -14.69 19.91 22.83
N LYS A 301 -14.60 18.67 23.32
CA LYS A 301 -15.74 17.79 23.49
C LYS A 301 -15.47 16.79 24.61
N SER A 302 -16.19 16.95 25.74
CA SER A 302 -16.18 15.95 26.80
C SER A 302 -16.85 14.65 26.34
N ILE A 303 -16.20 13.53 26.57
CA ILE A 303 -16.75 12.18 26.35
C ILE A 303 -16.74 11.48 27.70
N PRO A 304 -17.90 11.33 28.35
CA PRO A 304 -17.97 10.72 29.69
C PRO A 304 -17.52 9.25 29.68
N TYR A 305 -17.02 8.81 30.85
CA TYR A 305 -16.85 7.39 31.18
C TYR A 305 -18.12 6.60 30.85
N GLY A 306 -17.99 5.43 30.27
CA GLY A 306 -19.11 4.57 29.88
C GLY A 306 -19.81 4.97 28.57
N THR A 307 -19.43 6.09 27.93
CA THR A 307 -19.94 6.41 26.58
C THR A 307 -19.55 5.29 25.61
N VAL A 308 -20.52 4.72 24.89
CA VAL A 308 -20.29 3.61 23.95
C VAL A 308 -20.13 4.14 22.52
N LEU A 309 -18.97 3.88 21.93
CA LEU A 309 -18.68 4.13 20.51
C LEU A 309 -19.25 2.99 19.64
N GLY A 310 -19.53 3.27 18.38
CA GLY A 310 -19.99 2.27 17.42
C GLY A 310 -21.49 2.00 17.46
N LYS A 311 -22.26 2.59 18.37
CA LYS A 311 -23.73 2.48 18.36
C LYS A 311 -24.25 3.15 17.09
N VAL A 312 -24.97 2.40 16.26
CA VAL A 312 -25.87 2.93 15.25
C VAL A 312 -27.18 3.22 15.97
N GLU A 313 -27.57 4.49 16.07
CA GLU A 313 -28.94 4.80 16.50
C GLU A 313 -29.88 4.13 15.50
N GLN A 314 -30.62 3.11 15.95
CA GLN A 314 -31.74 2.60 15.18
C GLN A 314 -32.77 3.74 15.08
N LYS A 315 -32.89 4.31 13.88
CA LYS A 315 -33.99 5.23 13.54
C LYS A 315 -35.27 4.43 13.33
#